data_862ec79032ad4d4fc73b96e0d51f11a3
#
_entry.id   862ec79032ad4d4fc73b96e0d51f11a3
#
_cell.length_a   1.000
_cell.length_b   1.000
_cell.length_c   1.000
_cell.angle_alpha   90.00
_cell.angle_beta   90.00
_cell.angle_gamma   90.00
#
_symmetry.space_group_name_H-M   'P 1'
#
loop_
_entity.id
_entity.type
_entity.pdbx_description
1 polymer ?
#
loop_
_entity_poly.entity_id
_entity_poly.type
_entity_poly.pdbx_seq_one_letter_code
_entity_poly.pdbx_strand_id
1 'polypeptide(L)'
;MAVSRKIAAATSSRRSSASREFADHWELSDLVTDPVKQFDRYLKDLSAKVSRFESARAELSATMSEQAFLNLLTLSEQLARDSGRLGAYAYLWFSEDTKQLQARSFKTKVEEHLTALQNHLLFFDLWWQSVDQRNAERLMANSGDFRYHLETIRRFKPHTLSEPEEKIINIKNITGQSAVHQLYDVVTNGFTFTMRIGGKKKTMNREALTAYLRSPKAAVREAAYREMYRVYESQQDLLGEIYKTLVNDWKAENLQLRHFKTPLESRNLSNDIPDRAVDALLSVCMKNAPIFQRYFKLKARLCKIKTMNRYHIYAPHRAEQKTYRYADAVQASLFVSVRLTGGDEELGQIIDQLGGNGYPVVN
;
A
#
# COMPACT_ATOMS: atom_id res chain seq x y z
N MET A 1 44.64 -20.70 24.66
CA MET A 1 43.88 -20.58 25.93
C MET A 1 43.83 -19.13 26.40
N ALA A 2 43.16 -18.24 25.70
CA ALA A 2 43.01 -16.82 26.10
C ALA A 2 41.80 -16.12 25.39
N VAL A 3 40.71 -16.82 25.09
CA VAL A 3 39.48 -16.22 24.50
C VAL A 3 38.22 -16.52 25.34
N SER A 4 38.39 -17.24 26.48
CA SER A 4 37.22 -17.72 27.26
C SER A 4 36.92 -16.95 28.56
N ARG A 5 37.41 -15.72 28.73
CA ARG A 5 37.22 -14.98 30.01
C ARG A 5 36.66 -13.56 29.91
N LYS A 6 35.99 -13.19 28.79
CA LYS A 6 35.36 -11.86 28.63
C LYS A 6 33.83 -11.87 28.42
N ILE A 7 33.16 -13.00 28.60
CA ILE A 7 31.68 -13.11 28.43
C ILE A 7 30.91 -13.13 29.77
N ALA A 8 31.61 -13.05 30.92
CA ALA A 8 30.97 -13.22 32.25
C ALA A 8 30.79 -11.92 33.07
N ALA A 9 30.84 -10.73 32.46
CA ALA A 9 30.72 -9.46 33.22
C ALA A 9 29.68 -8.47 32.70
N ALA A 10 28.74 -8.89 31.85
CA ALA A 10 27.69 -8.01 31.32
C ALA A 10 26.25 -8.42 31.76
N THR A 11 26.11 -9.12 32.87
CA THR A 11 24.81 -9.54 33.41
C THR A 11 24.55 -8.98 34.80
N SER A 12 24.47 -7.65 34.95
CA SER A 12 23.77 -7.04 36.09
C SER A 12 23.49 -5.55 35.89
N SER A 13 22.49 -5.23 35.05
CA SER A 13 21.60 -4.10 35.31
C SER A 13 20.26 -4.41 34.66
N ARG A 14 19.49 -5.29 35.26
CA ARG A 14 18.04 -5.35 35.02
C ARG A 14 17.44 -4.04 35.56
N ARG A 15 17.49 -2.98 34.74
CA ARG A 15 16.53 -1.87 34.88
C ARG A 15 15.17 -2.45 34.57
N SER A 16 14.25 -2.33 35.53
CA SER A 16 12.82 -2.61 35.34
C SER A 16 12.35 -1.95 34.07
N SER A 17 12.11 -2.75 33.02
CA SER A 17 11.41 -2.28 31.85
C SER A 17 9.98 -2.04 32.30
N ALA A 18 9.63 -0.79 32.64
CA ALA A 18 8.27 -0.35 32.60
C ALA A 18 7.75 -0.77 31.21
N SER A 19 6.67 -1.54 31.16
CA SER A 19 6.01 -1.95 29.94
C SER A 19 5.71 -0.69 29.15
N ARG A 20 6.50 -0.42 28.10
CA ARG A 20 6.15 0.63 27.13
C ARG A 20 4.83 0.20 26.53
N GLU A 21 3.79 0.92 26.85
CA GLU A 21 2.48 0.78 26.25
C GLU A 21 2.63 1.24 24.81
N PHE A 22 2.44 0.34 23.83
CA PHE A 22 2.42 0.70 22.43
C PHE A 22 1.17 1.55 22.21
N ALA A 23 1.33 2.70 21.59
CA ALA A 23 0.22 3.60 21.30
C ALA A 23 -0.81 2.88 20.43
N ASP A 24 -2.08 3.03 20.76
CA ASP A 24 -3.19 2.52 19.97
C ASP A 24 -3.44 3.35 18.71
N HIS A 25 -2.76 4.50 18.59
CA HIS A 25 -2.86 5.46 17.49
C HIS A 25 -1.52 5.65 16.79
N TRP A 26 -1.58 5.93 15.50
CA TRP A 26 -0.39 6.23 14.72
C TRP A 26 0.11 7.64 14.99
N GLU A 27 1.41 7.78 15.29
CA GLU A 27 2.08 9.06 15.32
C GLU A 27 2.52 9.43 13.89
N LEU A 28 1.83 10.38 13.28
CA LEU A 28 2.04 10.78 11.88
C LEU A 28 2.83 12.08 11.72
N SER A 29 3.32 12.68 12.81
CA SER A 29 4.07 13.96 12.78
C SER A 29 5.37 13.88 12.01
N ASP A 30 5.96 12.67 11.87
CA ASP A 30 7.15 12.42 11.04
C ASP A 30 6.89 12.64 9.54
N LEU A 31 5.64 12.49 9.09
CA LEU A 31 5.25 12.77 7.72
C LEU A 31 5.09 14.28 7.52
N VAL A 32 4.22 14.89 8.30
CA VAL A 32 3.88 16.31 8.22
C VAL A 32 3.48 16.83 9.60
N THR A 33 4.03 17.94 10.01
CA THR A 33 3.71 18.56 11.31
C THR A 33 2.46 19.41 11.20
N ASP A 34 1.45 19.15 12.05
CA ASP A 34 0.22 19.93 12.15
C ASP A 34 -0.46 20.28 10.79
N PRO A 35 -0.65 19.31 9.86
CA PRO A 35 -1.07 19.63 8.49
C PRO A 35 -2.47 20.24 8.41
N VAL A 36 -3.32 20.04 9.40
CA VAL A 36 -4.66 20.67 9.43
C VAL A 36 -4.54 22.17 9.67
N LYS A 37 -3.72 22.59 10.66
CA LYS A 37 -3.53 24.00 10.98
C LYS A 37 -2.64 24.73 9.97
N GLN A 38 -1.70 24.01 9.36
CA GLN A 38 -0.72 24.59 8.44
C GLN A 38 -1.04 24.28 6.97
N PHE A 39 -2.24 23.78 6.68
CA PHE A 39 -2.61 23.33 5.33
C PHE A 39 -2.33 24.38 4.25
N ASP A 40 -2.78 25.62 4.47
CA ASP A 40 -2.60 26.69 3.49
C ASP A 40 -1.12 27.04 3.28
N ARG A 41 -0.27 26.89 4.29
CA ARG A 41 1.18 27.05 4.17
C ARG A 41 1.77 25.95 3.28
N TYR A 42 1.43 24.69 3.54
CA TYR A 42 1.89 23.56 2.72
C TYR A 42 1.46 23.71 1.26
N LEU A 43 0.20 24.12 1.03
CA LEU A 43 -0.28 24.38 -0.32
C LEU A 43 0.46 25.53 -0.99
N LYS A 44 0.72 26.61 -0.27
CA LYS A 44 1.48 27.76 -0.81
C LYS A 44 2.89 27.35 -1.21
N ASP A 45 3.58 26.57 -0.37
CA ASP A 45 4.93 26.08 -0.64
C ASP A 45 4.96 25.13 -1.85
N LEU A 46 3.99 24.22 -1.95
CA LEU A 46 3.81 23.33 -3.10
C LEU A 46 3.49 24.13 -4.37
N SER A 47 2.54 25.07 -4.31
CA SER A 47 2.17 25.91 -5.46
C SER A 47 3.33 26.74 -5.97
N ALA A 48 4.18 27.27 -5.09
CA ALA A 48 5.38 28.00 -5.50
C ALA A 48 6.37 27.10 -6.26
N LYS A 49 6.57 25.85 -5.81
CA LYS A 49 7.41 24.87 -6.50
C LYS A 49 6.80 24.46 -7.84
N VAL A 50 5.48 24.25 -7.90
CA VAL A 50 4.75 23.94 -9.14
C VAL A 50 4.90 25.07 -10.14
N SER A 51 4.68 26.34 -9.74
CA SER A 51 4.86 27.50 -10.62
C SER A 51 6.29 27.60 -11.17
N ARG A 52 7.29 27.30 -10.33
CA ARG A 52 8.70 27.24 -10.78
C ARG A 52 8.92 26.11 -11.79
N PHE A 53 8.32 24.93 -11.57
CA PHE A 53 8.40 23.82 -12.51
C PHE A 53 7.68 24.13 -13.82
N GLU A 54 6.50 24.73 -13.74
CA GLU A 54 5.68 25.11 -14.90
C GLU A 54 6.35 26.20 -15.74
N SER A 55 7.08 27.14 -15.11
CA SER A 55 7.83 28.16 -15.84
C SER A 55 8.92 27.58 -16.75
N ALA A 56 9.48 26.41 -16.41
CA ALA A 56 10.44 25.70 -17.24
C ALA A 56 9.82 25.11 -18.52
N ARG A 57 8.49 25.09 -18.64
CA ARG A 57 7.81 24.57 -19.84
C ARG A 57 8.25 25.26 -21.13
N ALA A 58 8.50 26.57 -21.07
CA ALA A 58 8.99 27.36 -22.23
C ALA A 58 10.41 26.97 -22.65
N GLU A 59 11.21 26.39 -21.74
CA GLU A 59 12.59 26.00 -21.97
C GLU A 59 12.74 24.56 -22.46
N LEU A 60 11.65 23.77 -22.41
CA LEU A 60 11.68 22.38 -22.81
C LEU A 60 11.95 22.25 -24.31
N SER A 61 13.06 21.64 -24.63
CA SER A 61 13.44 21.31 -26.01
C SER A 61 14.26 20.04 -26.03
N ALA A 62 14.29 19.37 -27.19
CA ALA A 62 15.13 18.19 -27.38
C ALA A 62 16.62 18.51 -27.23
N THR A 63 17.01 19.78 -27.41
CA THR A 63 18.41 20.28 -27.35
C THR A 63 18.77 20.95 -26.03
N MET A 64 17.87 20.94 -25.04
CA MET A 64 18.17 21.49 -23.72
C MET A 64 19.43 20.86 -23.10
N SER A 65 20.13 21.61 -22.23
CA SER A 65 21.33 21.10 -21.57
C SER A 65 20.98 19.97 -20.54
N GLU A 66 21.89 19.03 -20.37
CA GLU A 66 21.76 17.97 -19.38
C GLU A 66 21.58 18.54 -17.96
N GLN A 67 22.33 19.60 -17.62
CA GLN A 67 22.22 20.23 -16.29
C GLN A 67 20.85 20.86 -16.06
N ALA A 68 20.28 21.54 -17.05
CA ALA A 68 18.92 22.10 -16.93
C ALA A 68 17.88 21.00 -16.76
N PHE A 69 18.04 19.89 -17.50
CA PHE A 69 17.19 18.72 -17.39
C PHE A 69 17.28 18.08 -15.99
N LEU A 70 18.49 17.87 -15.45
CA LEU A 70 18.71 17.31 -14.10
C LEU A 70 18.13 18.21 -13.00
N ASN A 71 18.26 19.54 -13.13
CA ASN A 71 17.67 20.47 -12.19
C ASN A 71 16.13 20.35 -12.17
N LEU A 72 15.53 20.14 -13.34
CA LEU A 72 14.08 19.93 -13.47
C LEU A 72 13.63 18.61 -12.85
N LEU A 73 14.39 17.52 -13.06
CA LEU A 73 14.13 16.22 -12.43
C LEU A 73 14.22 16.32 -10.91
N THR A 74 15.24 16.99 -10.39
CA THR A 74 15.39 17.20 -8.94
C THR A 74 14.20 17.98 -8.35
N LEU A 75 13.72 19.00 -9.07
CA LEU A 75 12.54 19.75 -8.64
C LEU A 75 11.26 18.89 -8.69
N SER A 76 11.12 18.04 -9.73
CA SER A 76 10.02 17.08 -9.84
C SER A 76 10.02 16.07 -8.67
N GLU A 77 11.20 15.55 -8.31
CA GLU A 77 11.36 14.66 -7.16
C GLU A 77 10.97 15.35 -5.84
N GLN A 78 11.39 16.59 -5.63
CA GLN A 78 10.99 17.35 -4.43
C GLN A 78 9.47 17.55 -4.37
N LEU A 79 8.84 17.88 -5.50
CA LEU A 79 7.38 18.01 -5.60
C LEU A 79 6.68 16.69 -5.27
N ALA A 80 7.15 15.59 -5.85
CA ALA A 80 6.60 14.25 -5.60
C ALA A 80 6.74 13.85 -4.13
N ARG A 81 7.89 14.13 -3.49
CA ARG A 81 8.13 13.86 -2.07
C ARG A 81 7.21 14.66 -1.17
N ASP A 82 7.11 15.97 -1.37
CA ASP A 82 6.30 16.83 -0.51
C ASP A 82 4.80 16.55 -0.66
N SER A 83 4.33 16.37 -1.91
CA SER A 83 2.95 15.95 -2.21
C SER A 83 2.64 14.57 -1.62
N GLY A 84 3.57 13.62 -1.79
CA GLY A 84 3.44 12.26 -1.27
C GLY A 84 3.33 12.22 0.25
N ARG A 85 4.12 13.03 0.98
CA ARG A 85 4.05 13.12 2.45
C ARG A 85 2.71 13.66 2.92
N LEU A 86 2.20 14.72 2.31
CA LEU A 86 0.89 15.28 2.65
C LEU A 86 -0.25 14.31 2.32
N GLY A 87 -0.20 13.67 1.14
CA GLY A 87 -1.17 12.64 0.74
C GLY A 87 -1.14 11.42 1.65
N ALA A 88 0.05 10.93 2.01
CA ALA A 88 0.21 9.82 2.94
C ALA A 88 -0.37 10.13 4.32
N TYR A 89 -0.10 11.33 4.87
CA TYR A 89 -0.70 11.76 6.13
C TYR A 89 -2.23 11.70 6.07
N ALA A 90 -2.81 12.33 5.05
CA ALA A 90 -4.27 12.40 4.91
C ALA A 90 -4.90 11.00 4.76
N TYR A 91 -4.26 10.11 3.99
CA TYR A 91 -4.72 8.74 3.80
C TYR A 91 -4.59 7.89 5.08
N LEU A 92 -3.48 7.95 5.79
CA LEU A 92 -3.26 7.19 7.02
C LEU A 92 -4.18 7.68 8.14
N TRP A 93 -4.36 8.98 8.31
CA TRP A 93 -5.31 9.51 9.27
C TRP A 93 -6.75 9.04 8.99
N PHE A 94 -7.18 9.05 7.72
CA PHE A 94 -8.47 8.49 7.33
C PHE A 94 -8.55 6.98 7.62
N SER A 95 -7.47 6.23 7.37
CA SER A 95 -7.44 4.78 7.52
C SER A 95 -7.50 4.33 8.98
N GLU A 96 -7.04 5.15 9.93
CA GLU A 96 -7.12 4.90 11.36
C GLU A 96 -8.56 4.81 11.86
N ASP A 97 -9.42 5.74 11.41
CA ASP A 97 -10.87 5.71 11.65
C ASP A 97 -11.64 6.30 10.47
N THR A 98 -12.10 5.43 9.58
CA THR A 98 -12.87 5.81 8.39
C THR A 98 -14.23 6.48 8.69
N LYS A 99 -14.69 6.43 9.93
CA LYS A 99 -15.93 7.09 10.40
C LYS A 99 -15.69 8.52 10.85
N GLN A 100 -14.45 8.88 11.12
CA GLN A 100 -14.10 10.22 11.56
C GLN A 100 -14.31 11.23 10.42
N LEU A 101 -15.32 12.08 10.57
CA LEU A 101 -15.72 13.04 9.54
C LEU A 101 -14.60 14.02 9.17
N GLN A 102 -13.83 14.47 10.16
CA GLN A 102 -12.74 15.42 9.96
C GLN A 102 -11.61 14.83 9.10
N ALA A 103 -11.18 13.58 9.39
CA ALA A 103 -10.16 12.89 8.61
C ALA A 103 -10.61 12.65 7.17
N ARG A 104 -11.87 12.23 6.99
CA ARG A 104 -12.46 12.03 5.66
C ARG A 104 -12.51 13.32 4.85
N SER A 105 -13.01 14.42 5.46
CA SER A 105 -13.07 15.72 4.81
C SER A 105 -11.67 16.25 4.45
N PHE A 106 -10.71 16.10 5.36
CA PHE A 106 -9.32 16.49 5.12
C PHE A 106 -8.68 15.70 3.97
N LYS A 107 -8.89 14.38 3.93
CA LYS A 107 -8.42 13.52 2.83
C LYS A 107 -8.95 14.02 1.48
N THR A 108 -10.25 14.24 1.36
CA THR A 108 -10.87 14.75 0.12
C THR A 108 -10.26 16.10 -0.28
N LYS A 109 -10.13 17.04 0.68
CA LYS A 109 -9.52 18.36 0.43
C LYS A 109 -8.08 18.24 -0.07
N VAL A 110 -7.28 17.37 0.53
CA VAL A 110 -5.89 17.11 0.09
C VAL A 110 -5.87 16.52 -1.32
N GLU A 111 -6.70 15.52 -1.62
CA GLU A 111 -6.76 14.87 -2.94
C GLU A 111 -7.13 15.87 -4.03
N GLU A 112 -8.13 16.73 -3.81
CA GLU A 112 -8.52 17.77 -4.76
C GLU A 112 -7.36 18.73 -5.09
N HIS A 113 -6.66 19.22 -4.06
CA HIS A 113 -5.56 20.17 -4.26
C HIS A 113 -4.34 19.49 -4.91
N LEU A 114 -3.98 18.29 -4.49
CA LEU A 114 -2.86 17.56 -5.08
C LEU A 114 -3.13 17.18 -6.54
N THR A 115 -4.37 16.81 -6.88
CA THR A 115 -4.76 16.56 -8.27
C THR A 115 -4.68 17.81 -9.11
N ALA A 116 -5.14 18.96 -8.59
CA ALA A 116 -5.00 20.24 -9.30
C ALA A 116 -3.53 20.57 -9.56
N LEU A 117 -2.64 20.44 -8.55
CA LEU A 117 -1.20 20.65 -8.71
C LEU A 117 -0.57 19.66 -9.70
N GLN A 118 -0.93 18.40 -9.64
CA GLN A 118 -0.44 17.38 -10.56
C GLN A 118 -0.81 17.66 -12.00
N ASN A 119 -2.00 18.20 -12.25
CA ASN A 119 -2.43 18.60 -13.60
C ASN A 119 -1.56 19.71 -14.21
N HIS A 120 -0.90 20.53 -13.38
CA HIS A 120 0.09 21.50 -13.85
C HIS A 120 1.43 20.86 -14.22
N LEU A 121 1.71 19.63 -13.79
CA LEU A 121 2.98 18.93 -14.04
C LEU A 121 2.94 17.99 -15.25
N LEU A 122 1.76 17.62 -15.72
CA LEU A 122 1.55 16.64 -16.80
C LEU A 122 2.33 16.97 -18.09
N PHE A 123 2.52 18.26 -18.41
CA PHE A 123 3.22 18.69 -19.61
C PHE A 123 4.63 18.10 -19.71
N PHE A 124 5.30 17.85 -18.58
CA PHE A 124 6.65 17.33 -18.56
C PHE A 124 6.69 15.88 -19.04
N ASP A 125 5.83 15.03 -18.52
CA ASP A 125 5.77 13.62 -18.93
C ASP A 125 5.38 13.49 -20.41
N LEU A 126 4.41 14.29 -20.86
CA LEU A 126 3.99 14.33 -22.25
C LEU A 126 5.10 14.82 -23.18
N TRP A 127 5.81 15.88 -22.80
CA TRP A 127 6.99 16.34 -23.52
C TRP A 127 8.08 15.27 -23.53
N TRP A 128 8.40 14.65 -22.39
CA TRP A 128 9.43 13.63 -22.29
C TRP A 128 9.14 12.41 -23.16
N GLN A 129 7.89 11.99 -23.23
CA GLN A 129 7.43 10.94 -24.13
C GLN A 129 7.57 11.34 -25.61
N SER A 130 7.46 12.63 -25.95
CA SER A 130 7.56 13.14 -27.32
C SER A 130 9.00 13.28 -27.82
N VAL A 131 9.97 13.39 -26.91
CA VAL A 131 11.41 13.53 -27.26
C VAL A 131 11.86 12.31 -28.07
N ASP A 132 12.57 12.57 -29.17
CA ASP A 132 13.12 11.50 -30.01
C ASP A 132 14.16 10.65 -29.26
N GLN A 133 14.40 9.44 -29.73
CA GLN A 133 15.22 8.44 -29.04
C GLN A 133 16.66 8.93 -28.81
N ARG A 134 17.28 9.60 -29.80
CA ARG A 134 18.67 10.08 -29.72
C ARG A 134 18.83 11.14 -28.63
N ASN A 135 17.92 12.11 -28.58
CA ASN A 135 17.95 13.15 -27.56
C ASN A 135 17.55 12.63 -26.18
N ALA A 136 16.61 11.66 -26.12
CA ALA A 136 16.25 11.00 -24.87
C ALA A 136 17.46 10.25 -24.28
N GLU A 137 18.20 9.48 -25.08
CA GLU A 137 19.42 8.78 -24.64
C GLU A 137 20.49 9.77 -24.15
N ARG A 138 20.67 10.90 -24.85
CA ARG A 138 21.58 11.95 -24.44
C ARG A 138 21.22 12.53 -23.07
N LEU A 139 19.96 12.88 -22.86
CA LEU A 139 19.47 13.45 -21.58
C LEU A 139 19.51 12.42 -20.44
N MET A 140 19.33 11.12 -20.75
CA MET A 140 19.42 10.06 -19.76
C MET A 140 20.86 9.65 -19.43
N ALA A 141 21.85 9.99 -20.26
CA ALA A 141 23.22 9.50 -20.11
C ALA A 141 23.81 9.73 -18.73
N ASN A 142 23.57 10.92 -18.15
CA ASN A 142 24.08 11.34 -16.84
C ASN A 142 22.96 11.53 -15.81
N SER A 143 21.80 10.92 -16.02
CA SER A 143 20.63 11.10 -15.12
C SER A 143 20.70 10.26 -13.84
N GLY A 144 21.72 9.38 -13.68
CA GLY A 144 21.90 8.58 -12.48
C GLY A 144 20.65 7.77 -12.13
N ASP A 145 20.19 7.86 -10.90
CA ASP A 145 19.04 7.10 -10.38
C ASP A 145 17.70 7.48 -11.07
N PHE A 146 17.61 8.63 -11.73
CA PHE A 146 16.42 9.00 -12.50
C PHE A 146 16.25 8.22 -13.79
N ARG A 147 17.30 7.55 -14.31
CA ARG A 147 17.26 6.87 -15.60
C ARG A 147 16.09 5.92 -15.73
N TYR A 148 15.92 5.05 -14.75
CA TYR A 148 14.86 4.05 -14.77
C TYR A 148 13.45 4.67 -14.75
N HIS A 149 13.25 5.70 -13.96
CA HIS A 149 12.01 6.46 -13.94
C HIS A 149 11.69 7.08 -15.32
N LEU A 150 12.68 7.69 -15.95
CA LEU A 150 12.54 8.26 -17.30
C LEU A 150 12.20 7.23 -18.37
N GLU A 151 12.84 6.06 -18.31
CA GLU A 151 12.51 4.93 -19.19
C GLU A 151 11.07 4.44 -18.95
N THR A 152 10.63 4.39 -17.69
CA THR A 152 9.27 3.97 -17.31
C THR A 152 8.22 4.92 -17.88
N ILE A 153 8.39 6.25 -17.74
CA ILE A 153 7.48 7.25 -18.32
C ILE A 153 7.30 7.00 -19.82
N ARG A 154 8.38 6.72 -20.56
CA ARG A 154 8.33 6.48 -22.02
C ARG A 154 7.59 5.20 -22.40
N ARG A 155 7.55 4.19 -21.54
CA ARG A 155 6.79 2.95 -21.78
C ARG A 155 5.28 3.19 -21.83
N PHE A 156 4.78 4.22 -21.14
CA PHE A 156 3.35 4.58 -21.16
C PHE A 156 2.94 5.37 -22.40
N LYS A 157 3.87 5.85 -23.23
CA LYS A 157 3.59 6.64 -24.42
C LYS A 157 2.44 6.12 -25.30
N PRO A 158 2.33 4.79 -25.60
CA PRO A 158 1.24 4.27 -26.44
C PRO A 158 -0.15 4.38 -25.81
N HIS A 159 -0.21 4.62 -24.49
CA HIS A 159 -1.42 4.61 -23.67
C HIS A 159 -1.70 5.96 -23.01
N THR A 160 -0.91 6.97 -23.36
CA THR A 160 -1.05 8.33 -22.83
C THR A 160 -1.92 9.15 -23.80
N LEU A 161 -2.86 9.90 -23.24
CA LEU A 161 -3.77 10.76 -23.97
C LEU A 161 -3.20 12.18 -24.11
N SER A 162 -3.96 13.07 -24.77
CA SER A 162 -3.57 14.47 -24.83
C SER A 162 -3.67 15.15 -23.45
N GLU A 163 -2.92 16.23 -23.25
CA GLU A 163 -2.93 16.96 -21.97
C GLU A 163 -4.32 17.38 -21.47
N PRO A 164 -5.22 17.92 -22.32
CA PRO A 164 -6.60 18.21 -21.90
C PRO A 164 -7.38 16.97 -21.45
N GLU A 165 -7.23 15.85 -22.17
CA GLU A 165 -7.92 14.59 -21.84
C GLU A 165 -7.43 14.01 -20.53
N GLU A 166 -6.10 13.97 -20.30
CA GLU A 166 -5.52 13.53 -19.03
C GLU A 166 -6.01 14.39 -17.85
N LYS A 167 -6.06 15.72 -18.01
CA LYS A 167 -6.60 16.62 -17.00
C LYS A 167 -8.07 16.37 -16.68
N ILE A 168 -8.89 16.11 -17.69
CA ILE A 168 -10.30 15.79 -17.50
C ILE A 168 -10.44 14.47 -16.72
N ILE A 169 -9.68 13.44 -17.10
CA ILE A 169 -9.71 12.13 -16.43
C ILE A 169 -9.29 12.29 -14.96
N ASN A 170 -8.18 12.99 -14.68
CA ASN A 170 -7.71 13.20 -13.31
C ASN A 170 -8.75 13.89 -12.43
N ILE A 171 -9.39 14.96 -12.93
CA ILE A 171 -10.44 15.66 -12.20
C ILE A 171 -11.67 14.75 -11.97
N LYS A 172 -12.09 14.01 -13.00
CA LYS A 172 -13.25 13.13 -12.90
C LYS A 172 -13.00 11.92 -12.01
N ASN A 173 -11.77 11.44 -11.91
CA ASN A 173 -11.42 10.31 -11.04
C ASN A 173 -11.61 10.63 -9.56
N ILE A 174 -11.50 11.88 -9.13
CA ILE A 174 -11.78 12.29 -7.74
C ILE A 174 -13.24 11.96 -7.37
N THR A 175 -14.20 12.38 -8.21
CA THR A 175 -15.63 12.19 -7.98
C THR A 175 -16.19 10.88 -8.56
N GLY A 176 -15.38 10.19 -9.36
CA GLY A 176 -15.67 8.88 -9.95
C GLY A 176 -15.01 7.75 -9.16
N GLN A 177 -13.90 7.23 -9.67
CA GLN A 177 -13.22 6.06 -9.13
C GLN A 177 -12.88 6.18 -7.64
N SER A 178 -12.24 7.29 -7.22
CA SER A 178 -11.85 7.49 -5.82
C SER A 178 -13.05 7.56 -4.88
N ALA A 179 -14.11 8.27 -5.29
CA ALA A 179 -15.33 8.37 -4.50
C ALA A 179 -16.04 7.02 -4.35
N VAL A 180 -16.07 6.20 -5.40
CA VAL A 180 -16.68 4.86 -5.36
C VAL A 180 -15.86 3.89 -4.50
N HIS A 181 -14.52 3.96 -4.53
CA HIS A 181 -13.68 3.23 -3.59
C HIS A 181 -13.94 3.65 -2.14
N GLN A 182 -14.02 4.96 -1.88
CA GLN A 182 -14.33 5.46 -0.54
C GLN A 182 -15.73 5.01 -0.06
N LEU A 183 -16.71 4.95 -0.96
CA LEU A 183 -18.03 4.41 -0.64
C LEU A 183 -17.96 2.94 -0.21
N TYR A 184 -17.19 2.12 -0.93
CA TYR A 184 -16.93 0.73 -0.54
C TYR A 184 -16.34 0.63 0.87
N ASP A 185 -15.31 1.42 1.17
CA ASP A 185 -14.65 1.43 2.47
C ASP A 185 -15.61 1.83 3.59
N VAL A 186 -16.38 2.89 3.41
CA VAL A 186 -17.36 3.36 4.40
C VAL A 186 -18.43 2.31 4.67
N VAL A 187 -18.96 1.69 3.61
CA VAL A 187 -20.00 0.64 3.72
C VAL A 187 -19.46 -0.60 4.44
N THR A 188 -18.32 -1.13 3.98
CA THR A 188 -17.78 -2.39 4.53
C THR A 188 -17.21 -2.24 5.94
N ASN A 189 -16.62 -1.08 6.28
CA ASN A 189 -16.19 -0.78 7.64
C ASN A 189 -17.37 -0.56 8.60
N GLY A 190 -18.56 -0.26 8.07
CA GLY A 190 -19.80 -0.21 8.85
C GLY A 190 -20.37 -1.57 9.23
N PHE A 191 -19.89 -2.66 8.66
CA PHE A 191 -20.43 -3.98 8.89
C PHE A 191 -20.19 -4.47 10.32
N THR A 192 -21.24 -5.03 10.91
CA THR A 192 -21.20 -5.66 12.23
C THR A 192 -21.56 -7.15 12.10
N PHE A 193 -20.80 -7.97 12.78
CA PHE A 193 -20.91 -9.43 12.75
C PHE A 193 -21.30 -9.93 14.13
N THR A 194 -22.18 -10.92 14.19
CA THR A 194 -22.68 -11.45 15.45
C THR A 194 -22.57 -12.95 15.48
N MET A 195 -21.89 -13.51 16.48
CA MET A 195 -21.86 -14.96 16.70
C MET A 195 -21.98 -15.32 18.18
N ARG A 196 -22.32 -16.59 18.45
CA ARG A 196 -22.35 -17.12 19.81
C ARG A 196 -20.98 -17.72 20.16
N ILE A 197 -20.39 -17.24 21.26
CA ILE A 197 -19.10 -17.69 21.78
C ILE A 197 -19.29 -18.05 23.25
N GLY A 198 -19.05 -19.31 23.61
CA GLY A 198 -19.29 -19.76 24.98
C GLY A 198 -20.72 -19.57 25.46
N GLY A 199 -21.71 -19.74 24.56
CA GLY A 199 -23.13 -19.53 24.86
C GLY A 199 -23.61 -18.07 24.82
N LYS A 200 -22.72 -17.09 24.82
CA LYS A 200 -23.06 -15.66 24.81
C LYS A 200 -23.02 -15.10 23.40
N LYS A 201 -23.98 -14.24 23.06
CA LYS A 201 -24.03 -13.48 21.82
C LYS A 201 -22.95 -12.37 21.89
N LYS A 202 -22.10 -12.27 20.87
CA LYS A 202 -21.05 -11.28 20.77
C LYS A 202 -21.10 -10.59 19.41
N THR A 203 -21.16 -9.26 19.41
CA THR A 203 -21.11 -8.42 18.20
C THR A 203 -19.69 -7.85 18.07
N MET A 204 -19.17 -7.82 16.85
CA MET A 204 -17.77 -7.45 16.58
C MET A 204 -17.61 -6.91 15.15
N ASN A 205 -16.50 -6.27 14.88
CA ASN A 205 -16.09 -5.88 13.54
C ASN A 205 -15.48 -7.07 12.75
N ARG A 206 -15.10 -6.84 11.49
CA ARG A 206 -14.56 -7.87 10.60
C ARG A 206 -13.24 -8.46 11.12
N GLU A 207 -12.34 -7.63 11.63
CA GLU A 207 -11.02 -8.03 12.11
C GLU A 207 -11.15 -8.97 13.31
N ALA A 208 -11.98 -8.63 14.28
CA ALA A 208 -12.27 -9.47 15.43
C ALA A 208 -12.94 -10.80 15.02
N LEU A 209 -13.83 -10.77 14.02
CA LEU A 209 -14.43 -12.01 13.47
C LEU A 209 -13.38 -12.89 12.79
N THR A 210 -12.48 -12.28 12.03
CA THR A 210 -11.43 -12.98 11.27
C THR A 210 -10.50 -13.79 12.18
N ALA A 211 -10.27 -13.36 13.41
CA ALA A 211 -9.51 -14.12 14.40
C ALA A 211 -10.13 -15.50 14.66
N TYR A 212 -11.46 -15.62 14.65
CA TYR A 212 -12.17 -16.90 14.85
C TYR A 212 -12.08 -17.86 13.67
N LEU A 213 -11.76 -17.38 12.46
CA LEU A 213 -11.48 -18.25 11.30
C LEU A 213 -10.22 -19.11 11.50
N ARG A 214 -9.37 -18.77 12.45
CA ARG A 214 -8.16 -19.51 12.83
C ARG A 214 -8.33 -20.32 14.12
N SER A 215 -9.55 -20.37 14.69
CA SER A 215 -9.82 -21.13 15.90
C SER A 215 -9.46 -22.62 15.72
N PRO A 216 -8.91 -23.30 16.74
CA PRO A 216 -8.70 -24.74 16.70
C PRO A 216 -10.03 -25.53 16.61
N LYS A 217 -11.14 -24.95 17.09
CA LYS A 217 -12.48 -25.59 17.09
C LYS A 217 -13.15 -25.41 15.72
N ALA A 218 -13.42 -26.51 15.02
CA ALA A 218 -14.01 -26.49 13.67
C ALA A 218 -15.37 -25.75 13.62
N ALA A 219 -16.26 -26.03 14.59
CA ALA A 219 -17.57 -25.36 14.65
C ALA A 219 -17.47 -23.84 14.81
N VAL A 220 -16.44 -23.34 15.52
CA VAL A 220 -16.20 -21.88 15.66
C VAL A 220 -15.75 -21.28 14.34
N ARG A 221 -14.84 -21.94 13.61
CA ARG A 221 -14.40 -21.48 12.28
C ARG A 221 -15.56 -21.43 11.29
N GLU A 222 -16.39 -22.49 11.28
CA GLU A 222 -17.57 -22.56 10.41
C GLU A 222 -18.56 -21.45 10.73
N ALA A 223 -18.86 -21.23 12.02
CA ALA A 223 -19.77 -20.16 12.45
C ALA A 223 -19.26 -18.77 12.03
N ALA A 224 -17.97 -18.50 12.22
CA ALA A 224 -17.36 -17.23 11.79
C ALA A 224 -17.41 -17.05 10.26
N TYR A 225 -17.11 -18.10 9.51
CA TYR A 225 -17.20 -18.09 8.05
C TYR A 225 -18.63 -17.82 7.56
N ARG A 226 -19.62 -18.55 8.08
CA ARG A 226 -21.02 -18.35 7.71
C ARG A 226 -21.53 -16.98 8.06
N GLU A 227 -21.18 -16.45 9.24
CA GLU A 227 -21.59 -15.10 9.65
C GLU A 227 -20.95 -14.02 8.77
N MET A 228 -19.67 -14.18 8.40
CA MET A 228 -19.03 -13.27 7.46
C MET A 228 -19.81 -13.19 6.16
N TYR A 229 -20.07 -14.32 5.54
CA TYR A 229 -20.76 -14.33 4.24
C TYR A 229 -22.23 -13.93 4.37
N ARG A 230 -22.91 -14.24 5.46
CA ARG A 230 -24.28 -13.78 5.71
C ARG A 230 -24.40 -12.27 5.64
N VAL A 231 -23.46 -11.54 6.26
CA VAL A 231 -23.46 -10.06 6.25
C VAL A 231 -23.16 -9.54 4.84
N TYR A 232 -22.13 -10.07 4.16
CA TYR A 232 -21.81 -9.67 2.79
C TYR A 232 -22.96 -10.01 1.83
N GLU A 233 -23.59 -11.17 1.95
CA GLU A 233 -24.73 -11.58 1.13
C GLU A 233 -25.92 -10.63 1.30
N SER A 234 -26.19 -10.16 2.52
CA SER A 234 -27.25 -9.19 2.77
C SER A 234 -27.03 -7.81 2.11
N GLN A 235 -25.83 -7.56 1.63
CA GLN A 235 -25.45 -6.32 0.93
C GLN A 235 -24.98 -6.59 -0.51
N GLN A 236 -25.25 -7.76 -1.06
CA GLN A 236 -24.69 -8.20 -2.34
C GLN A 236 -25.07 -7.28 -3.49
N ASP A 237 -26.28 -6.72 -3.52
CA ASP A 237 -26.75 -5.85 -4.58
C ASP A 237 -25.97 -4.52 -4.58
N LEU A 238 -25.80 -3.91 -3.40
CA LEU A 238 -25.03 -2.67 -3.25
C LEU A 238 -23.55 -2.90 -3.61
N LEU A 239 -22.94 -3.95 -3.04
CA LEU A 239 -21.53 -4.26 -3.32
C LEU A 239 -21.32 -4.66 -4.78
N GLY A 240 -22.31 -5.34 -5.39
CA GLY A 240 -22.31 -5.69 -6.80
C GLY A 240 -22.33 -4.47 -7.71
N GLU A 241 -23.16 -3.47 -7.42
CA GLU A 241 -23.21 -2.21 -8.18
C GLU A 241 -21.92 -1.38 -8.00
N ILE A 242 -21.36 -1.32 -6.80
CA ILE A 242 -20.06 -0.69 -6.57
C ILE A 242 -18.98 -1.37 -7.43
N TYR A 243 -18.88 -2.69 -7.37
CA TYR A 243 -17.90 -3.45 -8.15
C TYR A 243 -18.08 -3.27 -9.66
N LYS A 244 -19.31 -3.39 -10.15
CA LYS A 244 -19.64 -3.21 -11.55
C LYS A 244 -19.30 -1.80 -12.05
N THR A 245 -19.55 -0.78 -11.22
CA THR A 245 -19.21 0.61 -11.55
C THR A 245 -17.70 0.76 -11.71
N LEU A 246 -16.89 0.27 -10.76
CA LEU A 246 -15.43 0.33 -10.84
C LEU A 246 -14.86 -0.44 -12.04
N VAL A 247 -15.41 -1.62 -12.35
CA VAL A 247 -14.95 -2.42 -13.49
C VAL A 247 -15.31 -1.75 -14.82
N ASN A 248 -16.49 -1.14 -14.93
CA ASN A 248 -16.91 -0.45 -16.14
C ASN A 248 -16.11 0.83 -16.37
N ASP A 249 -15.86 1.61 -15.32
CA ASP A 249 -15.03 2.81 -15.36
C ASP A 249 -13.60 2.44 -15.78
N TRP A 250 -13.02 1.44 -15.11
CA TRP A 250 -11.69 0.93 -15.45
C TRP A 250 -11.59 0.44 -16.90
N LYS A 251 -12.63 -0.29 -17.40
CA LYS A 251 -12.69 -0.76 -18.77
C LYS A 251 -12.77 0.40 -19.76
N ALA A 252 -13.61 1.39 -19.47
CA ALA A 252 -13.76 2.56 -20.33
C ALA A 252 -12.45 3.33 -20.44
N GLU A 253 -11.80 3.62 -19.34
CA GLU A 253 -10.52 4.34 -19.34
C GLU A 253 -9.40 3.49 -20.00
N ASN A 254 -9.12 2.29 -19.50
CA ASN A 254 -7.92 1.56 -19.92
C ASN A 254 -8.06 0.89 -21.28
N LEU A 255 -9.19 0.23 -21.57
CA LEU A 255 -9.32 -0.51 -22.83
C LEU A 255 -9.86 0.36 -23.97
N GLN A 256 -10.78 1.29 -23.69
CA GLN A 256 -11.40 2.09 -24.75
C GLN A 256 -10.65 3.39 -25.05
N LEU A 257 -10.24 4.14 -24.03
CA LEU A 257 -9.52 5.40 -24.20
C LEU A 257 -8.02 5.22 -24.37
N ARG A 258 -7.39 4.44 -23.48
CA ARG A 258 -5.92 4.22 -23.47
C ARG A 258 -5.46 3.08 -24.35
N HIS A 259 -6.37 2.33 -24.96
CA HIS A 259 -6.11 1.26 -25.94
C HIS A 259 -5.19 0.13 -25.43
N PHE A 260 -5.23 -0.20 -24.14
CA PHE A 260 -4.64 -1.44 -23.68
C PHE A 260 -5.37 -2.64 -24.30
N LYS A 261 -4.61 -3.64 -24.72
CA LYS A 261 -5.16 -4.84 -25.40
C LYS A 261 -5.90 -5.76 -24.45
N THR A 262 -5.38 -5.87 -23.21
CA THR A 262 -5.93 -6.77 -22.18
C THR A 262 -5.94 -6.09 -20.81
N PRO A 263 -6.81 -6.53 -19.90
CA PRO A 263 -6.77 -6.07 -18.51
C PRO A 263 -5.43 -6.29 -17.81
N LEU A 264 -4.74 -7.39 -18.13
CA LEU A 264 -3.43 -7.71 -17.52
C LEU A 264 -2.33 -6.78 -18.03
N GLU A 265 -2.34 -6.39 -19.30
CA GLU A 265 -1.32 -5.51 -19.88
C GLU A 265 -1.23 -4.18 -19.12
N SER A 266 -2.38 -3.52 -18.88
CA SER A 266 -2.42 -2.28 -18.10
C SER A 266 -1.85 -2.49 -16.68
N ARG A 267 -2.25 -3.58 -16.03
CA ARG A 267 -1.79 -3.88 -14.68
C ARG A 267 -0.31 -4.23 -14.64
N ASN A 268 0.16 -5.02 -15.60
CA ASN A 268 1.55 -5.44 -15.67
C ASN A 268 2.47 -4.25 -15.96
N LEU A 269 2.09 -3.36 -16.88
CA LEU A 269 2.83 -2.14 -17.16
C LEU A 269 2.91 -1.24 -15.92
N SER A 270 1.79 -1.05 -15.20
CA SER A 270 1.76 -0.25 -13.96
C SER A 270 2.57 -0.88 -12.81
N ASN A 271 2.65 -2.21 -12.76
CA ASN A 271 3.47 -2.94 -11.77
C ASN A 271 4.93 -3.09 -12.21
N ASP A 272 5.27 -2.62 -13.41
CA ASP A 272 6.60 -2.79 -14.02
C ASP A 272 7.04 -4.27 -14.11
N ILE A 273 6.10 -5.13 -14.47
CA ILE A 273 6.33 -6.58 -14.62
C ILE A 273 6.07 -6.98 -16.07
N PRO A 274 7.03 -7.62 -16.76
CA PRO A 274 6.81 -8.12 -18.10
C PRO A 274 5.72 -9.21 -18.15
N ASP A 275 4.85 -9.19 -19.18
CA ASP A 275 3.77 -10.18 -19.35
C ASP A 275 4.28 -11.61 -19.27
N ARG A 276 5.44 -11.90 -19.89
CA ARG A 276 6.10 -13.21 -19.83
C ARG A 276 6.40 -13.70 -18.41
N ALA A 277 6.68 -12.79 -17.47
CA ALA A 277 6.93 -13.18 -16.08
C ALA A 277 5.63 -13.60 -15.38
N VAL A 278 4.53 -12.91 -15.67
CA VAL A 278 3.20 -13.27 -15.17
C VAL A 278 2.75 -14.61 -15.74
N ASP A 279 2.91 -14.82 -17.05
CA ASP A 279 2.60 -16.10 -17.73
C ASP A 279 3.40 -17.25 -17.16
N ALA A 280 4.71 -17.04 -16.94
CA ALA A 280 5.58 -18.03 -16.32
C ALA A 280 5.12 -18.37 -14.90
N LEU A 281 4.79 -17.35 -14.08
CA LEU A 281 4.29 -17.56 -12.73
C LEU A 281 2.99 -18.39 -12.73
N LEU A 282 2.01 -18.00 -13.55
CA LEU A 282 0.74 -18.71 -13.66
C LEU A 282 0.95 -20.16 -14.12
N SER A 283 1.80 -20.38 -15.12
CA SER A 283 2.13 -21.72 -15.64
C SER A 283 2.78 -22.58 -14.55
N VAL A 284 3.73 -22.03 -13.78
CA VAL A 284 4.37 -22.73 -12.65
C VAL A 284 3.36 -23.04 -11.55
N CYS A 285 2.49 -22.10 -11.20
CA CYS A 285 1.43 -22.32 -10.20
C CYS A 285 0.49 -23.45 -10.63
N MET A 286 0.03 -23.44 -11.88
CA MET A 286 -0.85 -24.49 -12.42
C MET A 286 -0.16 -25.84 -12.45
N LYS A 287 1.08 -25.91 -12.93
CA LYS A 287 1.88 -27.15 -12.95
C LYS A 287 2.07 -27.74 -11.56
N ASN A 288 2.21 -26.91 -10.53
CA ASN A 288 2.45 -27.32 -9.16
C ASN A 288 1.17 -27.43 -8.32
N ALA A 289 -0.02 -27.18 -8.87
CA ALA A 289 -1.30 -27.34 -8.16
C ALA A 289 -1.45 -28.71 -7.48
N PRO A 290 -1.00 -29.85 -8.03
CA PRO A 290 -1.04 -31.16 -7.36
C PRO A 290 -0.28 -31.21 -6.02
N ILE A 291 0.75 -30.40 -5.84
CA ILE A 291 1.50 -30.30 -4.56
C ILE A 291 0.57 -29.74 -3.47
N PHE A 292 -0.16 -28.67 -3.78
CA PHE A 292 -1.12 -28.06 -2.85
C PHE A 292 -2.28 -29.00 -2.56
N GLN A 293 -2.75 -29.75 -3.56
CA GLN A 293 -3.78 -30.78 -3.36
C GLN A 293 -3.31 -31.87 -2.39
N ARG A 294 -2.07 -32.36 -2.52
CA ARG A 294 -1.46 -33.31 -1.58
C ARG A 294 -1.33 -32.71 -0.18
N TYR A 295 -0.90 -31.47 -0.08
CA TYR A 295 -0.81 -30.75 1.20
C TYR A 295 -2.19 -30.66 1.88
N PHE A 296 -3.24 -30.29 1.17
CA PHE A 296 -4.58 -30.20 1.76
C PHE A 296 -5.15 -31.55 2.17
N LYS A 297 -4.84 -32.62 1.42
CA LYS A 297 -5.16 -34.00 1.82
C LYS A 297 -4.43 -34.41 3.11
N LEU A 298 -3.15 -34.05 3.23
CA LEU A 298 -2.38 -34.27 4.46
C LEU A 298 -2.95 -33.45 5.61
N LYS A 299 -3.23 -32.18 5.40
CA LYS A 299 -3.82 -31.28 6.39
C LYS A 299 -5.16 -31.81 6.89
N ALA A 300 -6.03 -32.30 6.01
CA ALA A 300 -7.29 -32.91 6.39
C ALA A 300 -7.10 -34.08 7.37
N ARG A 301 -6.14 -34.98 7.06
CA ARG A 301 -5.78 -36.09 7.96
C ARG A 301 -5.27 -35.62 9.32
N LEU A 302 -4.33 -34.67 9.33
CA LEU A 302 -3.76 -34.12 10.58
C LEU A 302 -4.80 -33.41 11.44
N CYS A 303 -5.75 -32.74 10.84
CA CYS A 303 -6.84 -32.04 11.52
C CYS A 303 -8.06 -32.94 11.78
N LYS A 304 -8.01 -34.27 11.42
CA LYS A 304 -9.12 -35.23 11.52
C LYS A 304 -10.39 -34.74 10.82
N ILE A 305 -10.24 -34.11 9.65
CA ILE A 305 -11.33 -33.57 8.84
C ILE A 305 -11.61 -34.56 7.70
N LYS A 306 -12.85 -35.03 7.58
CA LYS A 306 -13.26 -35.96 6.53
C LYS A 306 -13.32 -35.28 5.17
N THR A 307 -13.89 -34.06 5.11
CA THR A 307 -14.03 -33.26 3.89
C THR A 307 -13.56 -31.85 4.15
N MET A 308 -12.54 -31.39 3.39
CA MET A 308 -12.03 -30.02 3.49
C MET A 308 -13.02 -29.03 2.91
N ASN A 309 -13.41 -28.06 3.71
CA ASN A 309 -14.18 -26.88 3.31
C ASN A 309 -13.31 -25.63 3.41
N ARG A 310 -13.77 -24.52 2.84
CA ARG A 310 -13.04 -23.24 2.83
C ARG A 310 -12.63 -22.79 4.24
N TYR A 311 -13.50 -22.95 5.24
CA TYR A 311 -13.22 -22.59 6.63
C TYR A 311 -12.25 -23.53 7.37
N HIS A 312 -11.77 -24.59 6.71
CA HIS A 312 -10.72 -25.45 7.24
C HIS A 312 -9.30 -25.05 6.81
N ILE A 313 -9.16 -24.17 5.80
CA ILE A 313 -7.86 -23.81 5.23
C ILE A 313 -6.94 -23.22 6.31
N TYR A 314 -7.47 -22.39 7.21
CA TYR A 314 -6.71 -21.76 8.29
C TYR A 314 -6.70 -22.53 9.61
N ALA A 315 -7.23 -23.80 9.62
CA ALA A 315 -7.18 -24.62 10.82
C ALA A 315 -5.74 -24.85 11.29
N PRO A 316 -5.40 -24.61 12.56
CA PRO A 316 -4.08 -24.91 13.09
C PRO A 316 -3.89 -26.44 13.19
N HIS A 317 -2.66 -26.91 12.99
CA HIS A 317 -2.31 -28.32 13.12
C HIS A 317 -2.26 -28.81 14.58
N ARG A 318 -1.94 -27.90 15.49
CA ARG A 318 -1.88 -28.16 16.94
C ARG A 318 -2.86 -27.25 17.66
N ALA A 319 -3.43 -27.76 18.75
CA ALA A 319 -4.40 -27.00 19.55
C ALA A 319 -3.73 -26.06 20.58
N GLU A 320 -2.44 -25.76 20.45
CA GLU A 320 -1.78 -24.82 21.33
C GLU A 320 -2.39 -23.43 21.16
N GLN A 321 -3.06 -22.95 22.20
CA GLN A 321 -3.56 -21.58 22.31
C GLN A 321 -2.56 -20.76 23.12
N LYS A 322 -1.46 -20.33 22.49
CA LYS A 322 -0.59 -19.33 23.10
C LYS A 322 -1.11 -17.97 22.72
N THR A 323 -1.42 -17.16 23.71
CA THR A 323 -1.82 -15.77 23.52
C THR A 323 -0.58 -14.90 23.65
N TYR A 324 -0.36 -14.05 22.67
CA TYR A 324 0.71 -13.05 22.67
C TYR A 324 0.08 -11.68 22.86
N ARG A 325 0.68 -10.83 23.67
CA ARG A 325 0.32 -9.42 23.73
C ARG A 325 0.79 -8.74 22.43
N TYR A 326 0.15 -7.66 22.05
CA TYR A 326 0.54 -6.90 20.86
C TYR A 326 2.02 -6.48 20.91
N ALA A 327 2.49 -5.97 22.05
CA ALA A 327 3.88 -5.62 22.26
C ALA A 327 4.85 -6.79 22.02
N ASP A 328 4.52 -8.00 22.47
CA ASP A 328 5.35 -9.19 22.26
C ASP A 328 5.38 -9.58 20.77
N ALA A 329 4.28 -9.39 20.04
CA ALA A 329 4.20 -9.64 18.62
C ALA A 329 5.03 -8.64 17.80
N VAL A 330 5.01 -7.36 18.17
CA VAL A 330 5.83 -6.31 17.54
C VAL A 330 7.32 -6.63 17.74
N GLN A 331 7.75 -6.95 18.96
CA GLN A 331 9.14 -7.32 19.23
C GLN A 331 9.59 -8.55 18.43
N ALA A 332 8.75 -9.58 18.36
CA ALA A 332 9.05 -10.78 17.59
C ALA A 332 9.18 -10.48 16.09
N SER A 333 8.32 -9.61 15.55
CA SER A 333 8.33 -9.22 14.13
C SER A 333 9.57 -8.41 13.78
N LEU A 334 9.97 -7.46 14.62
CA LEU A 334 11.20 -6.68 14.46
C LEU A 334 12.43 -7.58 14.48
N PHE A 335 12.51 -8.50 15.45
CA PHE A 335 13.62 -9.45 15.57
C PHE A 335 13.76 -10.36 14.33
N VAL A 336 12.64 -10.85 13.78
CA VAL A 336 12.65 -11.68 12.58
C VAL A 336 13.07 -10.87 11.34
N SER A 337 12.60 -9.63 11.21
CA SER A 337 12.98 -8.76 10.10
C SER A 337 14.47 -8.49 10.07
N VAL A 338 15.08 -8.12 11.21
CA VAL A 338 16.53 -7.89 11.32
C VAL A 338 17.33 -9.15 10.95
N ARG A 339 16.88 -10.33 11.36
CA ARG A 339 17.60 -11.58 11.07
C ARG A 339 17.49 -12.04 9.61
N LEU A 340 16.36 -11.79 8.96
CA LEU A 340 16.14 -12.18 7.56
C LEU A 340 16.88 -11.28 6.57
N THR A 341 17.12 -10.03 6.92
CA THR A 341 17.82 -9.06 6.08
C THR A 341 19.35 -9.12 6.22
N GLY A 342 19.88 -10.06 7.00
CA GLY A 342 21.32 -10.28 7.11
C GLY A 342 22.10 -9.18 7.83
N GLY A 343 21.40 -8.31 8.56
CA GLY A 343 22.05 -7.22 9.32
C GLY A 343 22.55 -6.09 8.41
N ASP A 344 21.80 -5.78 7.36
CA ASP A 344 22.06 -4.62 6.51
C ASP A 344 22.12 -3.37 7.40
N GLU A 345 23.27 -2.67 7.42
CA GLU A 345 23.52 -1.50 8.28
C GLU A 345 22.46 -0.41 8.08
N GLU A 346 21.94 -0.26 6.85
CA GLU A 346 20.91 0.71 6.49
C GLU A 346 19.56 0.36 7.12
N LEU A 347 19.20 -0.92 7.14
CA LEU A 347 18.01 -1.40 7.83
C LEU A 347 18.16 -1.33 9.36
N GLY A 348 19.38 -1.57 9.88
CA GLY A 348 19.74 -1.36 11.25
C GLY A 348 19.54 0.10 11.69
N GLN A 349 19.97 1.05 10.88
CA GLN A 349 19.77 2.49 11.13
C GLN A 349 18.29 2.90 11.08
N ILE A 350 17.51 2.36 10.15
CA ILE A 350 16.05 2.60 10.08
C ILE A 350 15.37 2.02 11.33
N ILE A 351 15.75 0.83 11.76
CA ILE A 351 15.22 0.19 12.98
C ILE A 351 15.65 0.95 14.24
N ASP A 352 16.88 1.46 14.29
CA ASP A 352 17.37 2.32 15.37
C ASP A 352 16.64 3.67 15.41
N GLN A 353 16.32 4.26 14.25
CA GLN A 353 15.50 5.46 14.16
C GLN A 353 14.06 5.19 14.60
N LEU A 354 13.46 4.07 14.17
CA LEU A 354 12.16 3.62 14.64
C LEU A 354 12.17 3.27 16.13
N GLY A 355 13.27 2.69 16.64
CA GLY A 355 13.52 2.41 18.06
C GLY A 355 13.67 3.66 18.90
N GLY A 356 14.27 4.73 18.35
CA GLY A 356 14.36 6.06 18.96
C GLY A 356 12.99 6.69 19.20
N ASN A 357 12.00 6.36 18.35
CA ASN A 357 10.62 6.78 18.46
C ASN A 357 9.74 5.85 19.33
N GLY A 358 10.33 5.01 20.16
CA GLY A 358 9.61 4.18 21.12
C GLY A 358 9.57 2.68 20.81
N TYR A 359 10.16 2.22 19.72
CA TYR A 359 10.31 0.81 19.43
C TYR A 359 11.64 0.28 19.99
N PRO A 360 11.63 -0.72 20.87
CA PRO A 360 12.88 -1.26 21.41
C PRO A 360 13.61 -2.02 20.31
N VAL A 361 14.80 -1.56 19.95
CA VAL A 361 15.76 -2.37 19.19
C VAL A 361 16.33 -3.41 20.14
N VAL A 362 16.17 -4.66 19.82
CA VAL A 362 16.79 -5.77 20.54
C VAL A 362 18.14 -6.04 19.90
N ASN A 363 19.22 -5.64 20.58
CA ASN A 363 20.59 -6.06 20.25
C ASN A 363 20.80 -7.56 20.49
#